data_8956983f901f273c3fe90321a04c2098
#
_entry.id   8956983f901f273c3fe90321a04c2098
#
_cell.length_a   1.000
_cell.length_b   1.000
_cell.length_c   1.000
_cell.angle_alpha   90.00
_cell.angle_beta   90.00
_cell.angle_gamma   90.00
#
_symmetry.space_group_name_H-M   'P 1'
#
loop_
_entity.id
_entity.type
_entity.pdbx_description
1 polymer ?
#
loop_
_entity_poly.entity_id
_entity_poly.type
_entity_poly.pdbx_seq_one_letter_code
_entity_poly.pdbx_strand_id
1 'polypeptide(L)'
;YKEQIQDADLVLVGIGRELRADRLIDFKKAITNEHYQNLIGKDDEDSKWMRTVYEREYLLSMKETDLFKELEEVLEGKEYFVVTSNDDGLLYHTHLKKDHVTAPCGNGDFFQCSGPCDEQLYPANLGLKDLIDYYEKTGKIEHLECPKCGKQLIFNVRTEETKSIYIEGAYLNSWASYTKWLQNTLNKKLFIL
;
A
#
# COMPACT_ATOMS: atom_id res chain seq x y z
N TYR A 1 -4.70 8.75 26.28
CA TYR A 1 -3.64 8.56 25.28
C TYR A 1 -3.00 9.87 24.81
N LYS A 2 -3.77 10.97 24.54
CA LYS A 2 -3.19 12.25 24.05
C LYS A 2 -2.13 12.81 25.02
N GLU A 3 -2.39 12.83 26.32
CA GLU A 3 -1.44 13.28 27.35
C GLU A 3 -0.17 12.41 27.38
N GLN A 4 -0.32 11.09 27.26
CA GLN A 4 0.81 10.16 27.26
C GLN A 4 1.70 10.33 26.01
N ILE A 5 1.07 10.58 24.85
CA ILE A 5 1.80 10.88 23.61
C ILE A 5 2.53 12.23 23.75
N GLN A 6 1.87 13.23 24.35
CA GLN A 6 2.52 14.54 24.59
C GLN A 6 3.74 14.45 25.50
N ASP A 7 3.71 13.58 26.52
CA ASP A 7 4.83 13.37 27.46
C ASP A 7 5.95 12.49 26.88
N ALA A 8 5.71 11.80 25.76
CA ALA A 8 6.69 10.94 25.12
C ALA A 8 7.71 11.74 24.30
N ASP A 9 8.96 11.28 24.33
CA ASP A 9 10.03 11.81 23.45
C ASP A 9 9.88 11.28 22.03
N LEU A 10 9.41 10.01 21.90
CA LEU A 10 9.23 9.32 20.61
C LEU A 10 7.92 8.52 20.62
N VAL A 11 7.34 8.38 19.43
CA VAL A 11 6.11 7.61 19.23
C VAL A 11 6.33 6.54 18.16
N LEU A 12 6.15 5.28 18.50
CA LEU A 12 6.08 4.18 17.55
C LEU A 12 4.61 3.84 17.30
N VAL A 13 4.21 3.87 16.04
CA VAL A 13 2.83 3.54 15.61
C VAL A 13 2.82 2.23 14.87
N GLY A 14 2.02 1.26 15.35
CA GLY A 14 1.75 -0.01 14.65
C GLY A 14 0.38 0.04 14.00
N ILE A 15 0.32 -0.06 12.66
CA ILE A 15 -0.94 -0.07 11.91
C ILE A 15 -1.19 -1.45 11.33
N GLY A 16 -2.32 -2.03 11.72
CA GLY A 16 -2.74 -3.34 11.28
C GLY A 16 -3.99 -3.33 10.41
N ARG A 17 -4.54 -4.53 10.22
CA ARG A 17 -5.64 -4.82 9.29
C ARG A 17 -6.90 -3.96 9.49
N GLU A 18 -7.16 -3.48 10.69
CA GLU A 18 -8.35 -2.66 10.98
C GLU A 18 -8.35 -1.32 10.25
N LEU A 19 -7.15 -0.83 9.89
CA LEU A 19 -6.95 0.41 9.15
C LEU A 19 -6.49 0.17 7.71
N ARG A 20 -6.85 -0.97 7.12
CA ARG A 20 -6.68 -1.22 5.68
C ARG A 20 -7.67 -0.42 4.85
N ALA A 21 -7.29 -0.11 3.62
CA ALA A 21 -8.14 0.62 2.68
C ALA A 21 -9.51 -0.03 2.49
N ASP A 22 -9.59 -1.36 2.39
CA ASP A 22 -10.83 -2.12 2.24
C ASP A 22 -11.74 -2.12 3.49
N ARG A 23 -11.22 -1.65 4.63
CA ARG A 23 -12.00 -1.43 5.86
C ARG A 23 -12.45 0.01 6.03
N LEU A 24 -11.65 0.94 5.55
CA LEU A 24 -11.90 2.38 5.65
C LEU A 24 -12.75 2.91 4.50
N ILE A 25 -12.67 2.27 3.32
CA ILE A 25 -13.31 2.71 2.08
C ILE A 25 -14.27 1.62 1.60
N ASP A 26 -15.53 1.97 1.45
CA ASP A 26 -16.49 1.12 0.74
C ASP A 26 -16.31 1.30 -0.77
N PHE A 27 -15.37 0.55 -1.36
CA PHE A 27 -15.05 0.62 -2.79
C PHE A 27 -16.28 0.40 -3.67
N LYS A 28 -17.25 -0.43 -3.24
CA LYS A 28 -18.48 -0.69 -4.01
C LYS A 28 -19.33 0.57 -4.18
N LYS A 29 -19.26 1.49 -3.20
CA LYS A 29 -19.92 2.79 -3.29
C LYS A 29 -19.03 3.87 -3.89
N ALA A 30 -17.73 3.82 -3.59
CA ALA A 30 -16.78 4.83 -4.02
C ALA A 30 -16.49 4.78 -5.53
N ILE A 31 -16.40 3.57 -6.10
CA ILE A 31 -16.14 3.36 -7.53
C ILE A 31 -17.48 3.15 -8.24
N THR A 32 -18.03 4.22 -8.81
CA THR A 32 -19.34 4.21 -9.49
C THR A 32 -19.30 3.74 -10.94
N ASN A 33 -18.10 3.39 -11.44
CA ASN A 33 -17.90 2.89 -12.79
C ASN A 33 -18.69 1.60 -13.05
N GLU A 34 -19.48 1.55 -14.13
CA GLU A 34 -20.36 0.43 -14.46
C GLU A 34 -19.61 -0.88 -14.67
N HIS A 35 -18.44 -0.83 -15.33
CA HIS A 35 -17.62 -2.02 -15.55
C HIS A 35 -17.10 -2.60 -14.24
N TYR A 36 -16.69 -1.76 -13.29
CA TYR A 36 -16.34 -2.21 -11.96
C TYR A 36 -17.52 -2.83 -11.22
N GLN A 37 -18.71 -2.20 -11.28
CA GLN A 37 -19.92 -2.72 -10.65
C GLN A 37 -20.30 -4.10 -11.18
N ASN A 38 -20.10 -4.35 -12.47
CA ASN A 38 -20.34 -5.64 -13.12
C ASN A 38 -19.35 -6.74 -12.72
N LEU A 39 -18.24 -6.39 -12.07
CA LEU A 39 -17.27 -7.36 -11.53
C LEU A 39 -17.59 -7.77 -10.09
N ILE A 40 -18.43 -7.00 -9.40
CA ILE A 40 -18.78 -7.28 -8.00
C ILE A 40 -19.53 -8.61 -7.90
N GLY A 41 -19.08 -9.48 -6.99
CA GLY A 41 -19.66 -10.82 -6.77
C GLY A 41 -19.16 -11.91 -7.71
N LYS A 42 -18.30 -11.60 -8.69
CA LYS A 42 -17.61 -12.61 -9.48
C LYS A 42 -16.37 -13.12 -8.74
N ASP A 43 -16.18 -14.43 -8.69
CA ASP A 43 -15.13 -15.08 -7.89
C ASP A 43 -13.98 -15.68 -8.73
N ASP A 44 -14.07 -15.59 -10.07
CA ASP A 44 -12.96 -16.00 -10.94
C ASP A 44 -11.74 -15.06 -10.76
N GLU A 45 -10.57 -15.60 -11.06
CA GLU A 45 -9.28 -14.89 -10.81
C GLU A 45 -9.14 -13.62 -11.65
N ASP A 46 -9.60 -13.62 -12.89
CA ASP A 46 -9.53 -12.46 -13.77
C ASP A 46 -10.43 -11.33 -13.28
N SER A 47 -11.64 -11.65 -12.82
CA SER A 47 -12.55 -10.65 -12.24
C SER A 47 -12.01 -10.09 -10.92
N LYS A 48 -11.38 -10.91 -10.08
CA LYS A 48 -10.70 -10.46 -8.85
C LYS A 48 -9.53 -9.54 -9.18
N TRP A 49 -8.70 -9.94 -10.15
CA TRP A 49 -7.60 -9.14 -10.64
C TRP A 49 -8.10 -7.76 -11.09
N MET A 50 -9.09 -7.73 -11.97
CA MET A 50 -9.59 -6.48 -12.54
C MET A 50 -10.23 -5.58 -11.47
N ARG A 51 -10.96 -6.14 -10.49
CA ARG A 51 -11.42 -5.36 -9.32
C ARG A 51 -10.27 -4.72 -8.58
N THR A 52 -9.21 -5.49 -8.30
CA THR A 52 -8.02 -4.96 -7.64
C THR A 52 -7.38 -3.83 -8.44
N VAL A 53 -7.34 -3.94 -9.77
CA VAL A 53 -6.84 -2.88 -10.67
C VAL A 53 -7.63 -1.59 -10.47
N TYR A 54 -8.98 -1.64 -10.50
CA TYR A 54 -9.83 -0.47 -10.25
C TYR A 54 -9.64 0.12 -8.84
N GLU A 55 -9.57 -0.72 -7.82
CA GLU A 55 -9.39 -0.29 -6.44
C GLU A 55 -8.02 0.38 -6.22
N ARG A 56 -6.97 -0.16 -6.83
CA ARG A 56 -5.62 0.44 -6.79
C ARG A 56 -5.56 1.77 -7.55
N GLU A 57 -6.17 1.85 -8.74
CA GLU A 57 -6.26 3.11 -9.46
C GLU A 57 -7.03 4.16 -8.67
N TYR A 58 -8.12 3.76 -8.01
CA TYR A 58 -8.86 4.65 -7.11
C TYR A 58 -7.98 5.19 -5.98
N LEU A 59 -7.22 4.32 -5.28
CA LEU A 59 -6.32 4.72 -4.21
C LEU A 59 -5.21 5.65 -4.73
N LEU A 60 -4.59 5.32 -5.86
CA LEU A 60 -3.55 6.15 -6.48
C LEU A 60 -4.07 7.51 -6.97
N SER A 61 -5.35 7.61 -7.31
CA SER A 61 -6.00 8.88 -7.68
C SER A 61 -6.21 9.81 -6.48
N MET A 62 -6.19 9.26 -5.26
CA MET A 62 -6.27 10.03 -4.02
C MET A 62 -4.91 10.68 -3.77
N LYS A 63 -4.77 11.96 -4.13
CA LYS A 63 -3.50 12.68 -3.90
C LYS A 63 -3.16 12.80 -2.43
N GLU A 64 -4.18 13.05 -1.61
CA GLU A 64 -4.12 13.17 -0.16
C GLU A 64 -5.43 12.63 0.41
N THR A 65 -5.37 12.05 1.62
CA THR A 65 -6.55 11.52 2.31
C THR A 65 -6.60 11.99 3.75
N ASP A 66 -7.78 12.37 4.20
CA ASP A 66 -8.06 12.74 5.61
C ASP A 66 -8.37 11.51 6.50
N LEU A 67 -8.29 10.29 5.95
CA LEU A 67 -8.61 9.06 6.71
C LEU A 67 -7.71 8.87 7.94
N PHE A 68 -6.51 9.44 7.93
CA PHE A 68 -5.56 9.39 9.05
C PHE A 68 -5.33 10.75 9.73
N LYS A 69 -6.21 11.72 9.51
CA LYS A 69 -6.06 13.08 10.03
C LYS A 69 -5.89 13.13 11.55
N GLU A 70 -6.66 12.35 12.30
CA GLU A 70 -6.54 12.30 13.76
C GLU A 70 -5.17 11.76 14.21
N LEU A 71 -4.61 10.79 13.49
CA LEU A 71 -3.26 10.28 13.73
C LEU A 71 -2.21 11.34 13.41
N GLU A 72 -2.35 12.03 12.29
CA GLU A 72 -1.45 13.11 11.87
C GLU A 72 -1.42 14.24 12.89
N GLU A 73 -2.60 14.68 13.37
CA GLU A 73 -2.74 15.71 14.41
C GLU A 73 -2.08 15.30 15.72
N VAL A 74 -2.20 14.03 16.11
CA VAL A 74 -1.59 13.49 17.33
C VAL A 74 -0.08 13.40 17.22
N LEU A 75 0.46 13.17 16.03
CA LEU A 75 1.88 13.05 15.73
C LEU A 75 2.53 14.39 15.37
N GLU A 76 1.76 15.46 15.25
CA GLU A 76 2.28 16.78 14.92
C GLU A 76 3.33 17.23 15.95
N GLY A 77 4.51 17.64 15.46
CA GLY A 77 5.64 18.06 16.30
C GLY A 77 6.33 16.94 17.06
N LYS A 78 5.93 15.67 16.89
CA LYS A 78 6.57 14.51 17.51
C LYS A 78 7.61 13.87 16.61
N GLU A 79 8.61 13.28 17.24
CA GLU A 79 9.50 12.32 16.59
C GLU A 79 8.80 10.96 16.59
N TYR A 80 8.50 10.42 15.42
CA TYR A 80 7.71 9.18 15.31
C TYR A 80 8.22 8.26 14.21
N PHE A 81 7.81 7.01 14.28
CA PHE A 81 7.89 6.05 13.17
C PHE A 81 6.60 5.23 13.07
N VAL A 82 6.17 4.94 11.84
CA VAL A 82 4.98 4.13 11.57
C VAL A 82 5.41 2.83 10.91
N VAL A 83 4.98 1.70 11.47
CA VAL A 83 5.17 0.37 10.89
C VAL A 83 3.79 -0.20 10.59
N THR A 84 3.57 -0.62 9.34
CA THR A 84 2.29 -1.19 8.96
C THR A 84 2.44 -2.58 8.37
N SER A 85 1.49 -3.46 8.69
CA SER A 85 1.31 -4.74 7.99
C SER A 85 0.40 -4.62 6.76
N ASN A 86 -0.21 -3.45 6.52
CA ASN A 86 -1.05 -3.21 5.37
C ASN A 86 -0.18 -3.00 4.11
N ASP A 87 -0.67 -3.52 3.00
CA ASP A 87 0.00 -3.56 1.70
C ASP A 87 -0.70 -2.66 0.66
N ASP A 88 -1.66 -1.86 1.11
CA ASP A 88 -2.52 -1.05 0.24
C ASP A 88 -1.92 0.29 -0.22
N GLY A 89 -0.78 0.68 0.33
CA GLY A 89 -0.13 1.95 -0.01
C GLY A 89 -0.79 3.19 0.61
N LEU A 90 -1.95 3.06 1.25
CA LEU A 90 -2.77 4.19 1.68
C LEU A 90 -2.03 5.20 2.58
N LEU A 91 -1.13 4.72 3.46
CA LEU A 91 -0.33 5.59 4.33
C LEU A 91 0.61 6.53 3.57
N TYR A 92 1.02 6.15 2.36
CA TYR A 92 1.86 7.01 1.52
C TYR A 92 1.09 8.14 0.82
N HIS A 93 -0.24 8.14 0.95
CA HIS A 93 -1.16 9.20 0.48
C HIS A 93 -1.64 10.12 1.63
N THR A 94 -1.00 10.05 2.79
CA THR A 94 -1.24 10.91 3.96
C THR A 94 -0.20 12.03 4.03
N HIS A 95 -0.35 12.95 4.99
CA HIS A 95 0.66 13.99 5.30
C HIS A 95 1.80 13.47 6.20
N LEU A 96 1.79 12.18 6.56
CA LEU A 96 2.89 11.57 7.28
C LEU A 96 4.19 11.63 6.45
N LYS A 97 5.32 11.80 7.13
CA LYS A 97 6.63 11.76 6.47
C LYS A 97 6.86 10.36 5.89
N LYS A 98 7.01 10.26 4.56
CA LYS A 98 7.13 8.98 3.85
C LYS A 98 8.36 8.17 4.27
N ASP A 99 9.44 8.83 4.67
CA ASP A 99 10.65 8.22 5.21
C ASP A 99 10.51 7.74 6.66
N HIS A 100 9.40 8.09 7.32
CA HIS A 100 9.01 7.62 8.65
C HIS A 100 7.92 6.54 8.61
N VAL A 101 7.65 5.96 7.44
CA VAL A 101 6.68 4.87 7.24
C VAL A 101 7.38 3.67 6.62
N THR A 102 7.13 2.48 7.14
CA THR A 102 7.59 1.22 6.52
C THR A 102 6.47 0.19 6.47
N ALA A 103 6.37 -0.50 5.32
CA ALA A 103 5.35 -1.51 5.02
C ALA A 103 6.00 -2.82 4.54
N PRO A 104 6.53 -3.66 5.46
CA PRO A 104 7.27 -4.86 5.09
C PRO A 104 6.44 -5.96 4.41
N CYS A 105 5.11 -5.88 4.47
CA CYS A 105 4.23 -6.79 3.74
C CYS A 105 3.95 -6.37 2.30
N GLY A 106 4.54 -5.28 1.84
CA GLY A 106 4.43 -4.82 0.46
C GLY A 106 3.78 -3.45 0.30
N ASN A 107 3.75 -3.03 -0.95
CA ASN A 107 3.09 -1.79 -1.34
C ASN A 107 2.45 -1.97 -2.71
N GLY A 108 1.13 -1.96 -2.75
CA GLY A 108 0.34 -2.10 -3.97
C GLY A 108 0.48 -0.95 -4.98
N ASP A 109 1.26 0.09 -4.65
CA ASP A 109 1.65 1.14 -5.60
C ASP A 109 2.72 0.67 -6.59
N PHE A 110 3.21 -0.57 -6.42
CA PHE A 110 4.21 -1.17 -7.30
C PHE A 110 3.79 -2.52 -7.82
N PHE A 111 4.25 -2.82 -9.03
CA PHE A 111 4.29 -4.16 -9.60
C PHE A 111 5.67 -4.77 -9.47
N GLN A 112 5.72 -6.09 -9.44
CA GLN A 112 6.91 -6.91 -9.58
C GLN A 112 6.72 -8.02 -10.61
N CYS A 113 7.80 -8.59 -11.13
CA CYS A 113 7.73 -9.77 -12.00
C CYS A 113 7.28 -11.02 -11.21
N SER A 114 6.31 -11.77 -11.73
CA SER A 114 5.82 -13.01 -11.13
C SER A 114 6.83 -14.17 -11.14
N GLY A 115 7.85 -14.07 -11.99
CA GLY A 115 8.98 -14.98 -11.95
C GLY A 115 10.24 -14.18 -11.74
N PRO A 116 10.59 -13.77 -10.51
CA PRO A 116 11.50 -12.68 -10.19
C PRO A 116 12.81 -12.77 -11.00
N CYS A 117 12.76 -12.23 -12.23
CA CYS A 117 13.89 -12.24 -13.16
C CYS A 117 14.93 -11.18 -12.79
N ASP A 118 14.53 -10.25 -11.95
CA ASP A 118 15.36 -9.22 -11.31
C ASP A 118 14.63 -8.67 -10.07
N GLU A 119 15.26 -7.71 -9.39
CA GLU A 119 14.71 -7.04 -8.21
C GLU A 119 13.97 -5.73 -8.55
N GLN A 120 13.67 -5.49 -9.84
CA GLN A 120 13.04 -4.26 -10.28
C GLN A 120 11.57 -4.20 -9.89
N LEU A 121 11.16 -3.06 -9.33
CA LEU A 121 9.78 -2.69 -9.11
C LEU A 121 9.33 -1.68 -10.16
N TYR A 122 8.08 -1.80 -10.59
CA TYR A 122 7.47 -0.96 -11.58
C TYR A 122 6.33 -0.17 -10.94
N PRO A 123 6.31 1.18 -11.04
CA PRO A 123 5.20 1.97 -10.49
C PRO A 123 3.86 1.55 -11.10
N ALA A 124 2.87 1.24 -10.26
CA ALA A 124 1.57 0.73 -10.73
C ALA A 124 0.78 1.76 -11.54
N ASN A 125 0.93 3.05 -11.24
CA ASN A 125 0.28 4.13 -11.98
C ASN A 125 0.67 4.20 -13.47
N LEU A 126 1.71 3.51 -13.90
CA LEU A 126 2.13 3.48 -15.31
C LEU A 126 1.33 2.49 -16.16
N GLY A 127 0.48 1.66 -15.58
CA GLY A 127 -0.25 0.66 -16.34
C GLY A 127 -1.70 0.41 -15.92
N LEU A 128 -2.11 0.81 -14.71
CA LEU A 128 -3.47 0.53 -14.22
C LEU A 128 -4.54 1.16 -15.10
N LYS A 129 -4.35 2.41 -15.50
CA LYS A 129 -5.29 3.13 -16.34
C LYS A 129 -5.43 2.48 -17.72
N ASP A 130 -4.33 2.07 -18.32
CA ASP A 130 -4.36 1.39 -19.64
C ASP A 130 -5.11 0.05 -19.57
N LEU A 131 -4.96 -0.70 -18.47
CA LEU A 131 -5.72 -1.93 -18.23
C LEU A 131 -7.22 -1.65 -18.10
N ILE A 132 -7.59 -0.61 -17.37
CA ILE A 132 -8.99 -0.19 -17.21
C ILE A 132 -9.56 0.24 -18.57
N ASP A 133 -8.90 1.15 -19.26
CA ASP A 133 -9.34 1.66 -20.58
C ASP A 133 -9.52 0.52 -21.61
N TYR A 134 -8.61 -0.46 -21.59
CA TYR A 134 -8.71 -1.63 -22.46
C TYR A 134 -9.92 -2.51 -22.09
N TYR A 135 -10.10 -2.81 -20.79
CA TYR A 135 -11.23 -3.59 -20.32
C TYR A 135 -12.57 -2.92 -20.64
N GLU A 136 -12.71 -1.63 -20.38
CA GLU A 136 -13.93 -0.87 -20.70
C GLU A 136 -14.25 -0.87 -22.17
N LYS A 137 -13.25 -0.80 -23.03
CA LYS A 137 -13.41 -0.76 -24.48
C LYS A 137 -13.72 -2.12 -25.11
N THR A 138 -13.17 -3.19 -24.56
CA THR A 138 -13.19 -4.52 -25.20
C THR A 138 -13.96 -5.59 -24.44
N GLY A 139 -14.21 -5.38 -23.14
CA GLY A 139 -14.71 -6.39 -22.20
C GLY A 139 -13.70 -7.51 -21.88
N LYS A 140 -12.46 -7.40 -22.36
CA LYS A 140 -11.41 -8.40 -22.14
C LYS A 140 -10.47 -7.95 -21.02
N ILE A 141 -10.11 -8.89 -20.15
CA ILE A 141 -9.16 -8.66 -19.07
C ILE A 141 -7.77 -9.03 -19.56
N GLU A 142 -6.83 -8.13 -19.37
CA GLU A 142 -5.41 -8.30 -19.66
C GLU A 142 -4.56 -8.15 -18.43
N HIS A 143 -3.32 -8.62 -18.51
CA HIS A 143 -2.29 -8.49 -17.51
C HIS A 143 -1.08 -7.79 -18.12
N LEU A 144 -0.38 -7.02 -17.31
CA LEU A 144 0.87 -6.40 -17.74
C LEU A 144 1.99 -7.44 -17.79
N GLU A 145 2.85 -7.31 -18.78
CA GLU A 145 4.01 -8.18 -18.95
C GLU A 145 5.30 -7.51 -18.46
N CYS A 146 6.16 -8.31 -17.85
CA CYS A 146 7.48 -7.87 -17.46
C CYS A 146 8.32 -7.54 -18.71
N PRO A 147 8.85 -6.32 -18.83
CA PRO A 147 9.58 -5.90 -20.02
C PRO A 147 10.90 -6.66 -20.22
N LYS A 148 11.40 -7.38 -19.20
CA LYS A 148 12.63 -8.17 -19.29
C LYS A 148 12.42 -9.60 -19.71
N CYS A 149 11.36 -10.26 -19.23
CA CYS A 149 11.19 -11.70 -19.47
C CYS A 149 9.80 -12.10 -20.01
N GLY A 150 8.88 -11.17 -20.22
CA GLY A 150 7.54 -11.42 -20.72
C GLY A 150 6.59 -12.11 -19.73
N LYS A 151 7.03 -12.46 -18.50
CA LYS A 151 6.12 -13.01 -17.51
C LYS A 151 5.21 -11.91 -16.97
N GLN A 152 4.05 -12.30 -16.44
CA GLN A 152 3.09 -11.38 -15.85
C GLN A 152 3.71 -10.51 -14.74
N LEU A 153 3.32 -9.25 -14.70
CA LEU A 153 3.51 -8.38 -13.55
C LEU A 153 2.36 -8.57 -12.56
N ILE A 154 2.70 -8.70 -11.29
CA ILE A 154 1.77 -8.81 -10.17
C ILE A 154 2.03 -7.67 -9.18
N PHE A 155 1.06 -7.32 -8.35
CA PHE A 155 1.30 -6.33 -7.29
C PHE A 155 2.39 -6.80 -6.32
N ASN A 156 3.24 -5.86 -5.89
CA ASN A 156 4.29 -6.13 -4.91
C ASN A 156 3.70 -6.22 -3.50
N VAL A 157 2.99 -7.31 -3.24
CA VAL A 157 2.37 -7.63 -1.95
C VAL A 157 2.76 -9.04 -1.53
N ARG A 158 3.02 -9.22 -0.22
CA ARG A 158 3.45 -10.49 0.35
C ARG A 158 2.25 -11.24 0.89
N THR A 159 1.79 -12.24 0.14
CA THR A 159 0.75 -13.18 0.53
C THR A 159 1.34 -14.59 0.70
N GLU A 160 0.52 -15.57 1.07
CA GLU A 160 0.97 -16.97 1.11
C GLU A 160 1.42 -17.47 -0.28
N GLU A 161 0.77 -16.98 -1.35
CA GLU A 161 1.08 -17.36 -2.74
C GLU A 161 2.35 -16.67 -3.25
N THR A 162 2.61 -15.44 -2.84
CA THR A 162 3.71 -14.62 -3.36
C THR A 162 4.96 -14.61 -2.48
N LYS A 163 4.90 -15.12 -1.24
CA LYS A 163 6.00 -15.02 -0.26
C LYS A 163 7.36 -15.54 -0.75
N SER A 164 7.37 -16.55 -1.63
CA SER A 164 8.61 -17.13 -2.18
C SER A 164 9.23 -16.34 -3.33
N ILE A 165 8.44 -15.41 -3.91
CA ILE A 165 8.85 -14.60 -5.06
C ILE A 165 8.77 -13.10 -4.74
N TYR A 166 8.42 -12.74 -3.50
CA TYR A 166 8.26 -11.37 -3.07
C TYR A 166 9.58 -10.60 -3.12
N ILE A 167 9.54 -9.44 -3.79
CA ILE A 167 10.70 -8.55 -3.90
C ILE A 167 10.64 -7.50 -2.78
N GLU A 168 11.62 -7.52 -1.90
CA GLU A 168 11.67 -6.70 -0.68
C GLU A 168 12.10 -5.24 -0.94
N GLY A 169 12.51 -4.92 -2.17
CA GLY A 169 13.05 -3.60 -2.53
C GLY A 169 12.16 -2.40 -2.18
N ALA A 170 10.84 -2.59 -2.13
CA ALA A 170 9.89 -1.53 -1.82
C ALA A 170 10.03 -0.95 -0.41
N TYR A 171 10.48 -1.77 0.57
CA TYR A 171 10.53 -1.34 1.97
C TYR A 171 11.92 -1.34 2.61
N LEU A 172 12.92 -1.98 2.00
CA LEU A 172 14.23 -2.17 2.65
C LEU A 172 14.88 -0.86 3.13
N ASN A 173 14.78 0.21 2.34
CA ASN A 173 15.34 1.50 2.72
C ASN A 173 14.61 2.10 3.93
N SER A 174 13.29 2.05 3.95
CA SER A 174 12.50 2.54 5.10
C SER A 174 12.67 1.65 6.33
N TRP A 175 12.86 0.34 6.14
CA TRP A 175 13.19 -0.59 7.22
C TRP A 175 14.56 -0.30 7.85
N ALA A 176 15.56 0.03 7.03
CA ALA A 176 16.86 0.45 7.53
C ALA A 176 16.75 1.76 8.34
N SER A 177 15.94 2.72 7.86
CA SER A 177 15.62 3.95 8.59
C SER A 177 14.92 3.66 9.91
N TYR A 178 13.94 2.76 9.93
CA TYR A 178 13.27 2.31 11.15
C TYR A 178 14.22 1.69 12.15
N THR A 179 15.10 0.79 11.69
CA THR A 179 16.08 0.13 12.55
C THR A 179 17.04 1.13 13.18
N LYS A 180 17.50 2.12 12.42
CA LYS A 180 18.32 3.21 12.92
C LYS A 180 17.55 4.10 13.91
N TRP A 181 16.29 4.40 13.63
CA TRP A 181 15.41 5.17 14.50
C TRP A 181 15.22 4.44 15.85
N LEU A 182 15.00 3.11 15.83
CA LEU A 182 14.90 2.31 17.07
C LEU A 182 16.13 2.41 17.96
N GLN A 183 17.34 2.49 17.39
CA GLN A 183 18.56 2.68 18.18
C GLN A 183 18.57 4.00 18.94
N ASN A 184 17.89 5.02 18.41
CA ASN A 184 17.77 6.33 19.05
C ASN A 184 16.72 6.38 20.17
N THR A 185 15.98 5.29 20.41
CA THR A 185 14.98 5.24 21.51
C THR A 185 15.60 4.92 22.88
N LEU A 186 16.87 4.52 22.93
CA LEU A 186 17.57 4.21 24.17
C LEU A 186 17.59 5.42 25.09
N ASN A 187 17.20 5.20 26.36
CA ASN A 187 17.10 6.22 27.40
C ASN A 187 16.11 7.36 27.14
N LYS A 188 15.12 7.14 26.27
CA LYS A 188 14.05 8.08 25.98
C LYS A 188 12.69 7.49 26.33
N LYS A 189 11.71 8.35 26.56
CA LYS A 189 10.33 7.94 26.77
C LYS A 189 9.70 7.57 25.43
N LEU A 190 9.56 6.27 25.16
CA LEU A 190 8.89 5.75 23.98
C LEU A 190 7.43 5.42 24.29
N PHE A 191 6.51 5.98 23.52
CA PHE A 191 5.11 5.58 23.51
C PHE A 191 4.84 4.68 22.29
N ILE A 192 4.12 3.58 22.48
CA ILE A 192 3.73 2.66 21.40
C ILE A 192 2.21 2.71 21.26
N LEU A 193 1.75 3.08 20.07
CA LEU A 193 0.34 3.20 19.69
C LEU A 193 -0.05 2.07 18.76
#